data_1f2ee4c4aa57889b8a09eeb29c1010d5
#
_entry.id   1f2ee4c4aa57889b8a09eeb29c1010d5
#
_cell.length_a   1.000
_cell.length_b   1.000
_cell.length_c   1.000
_cell.angle_alpha   90.00
_cell.angle_beta   90.00
_cell.angle_gamma   90.00
#
_symmetry.space_group_name_H-M   'P 1'
#
loop_
_entity.id
_entity.type
_entity.pdbx_description
1 polymer ?
#
loop_
_entity_poly.entity_id
_entity_poly.type
_entity_poly.pdbx_seq_one_letter_code
_entity_poly.pdbx_strand_id
1 'polypeptide(L)'
;MDWFLDQRNETLSSGMRQKVSIARALIHDPEILLFDELTTGLDVAASESVLTVVAACKREGRTVLFSTHHMDEVDQLCDSVVIIHEGKLCFEGGVDAMRSQTGETFLDKAFLRLIKPDKAGATT
;
A
#
# COMPACT_ATOMS: atom_id res chain seq x y z
N MET A 1 -12.53 8.68 29.39
CA MET A 1 -12.03 8.46 28.06
C MET A 1 -10.91 7.45 27.99
N ASP A 2 -10.04 7.47 28.98
CA ASP A 2 -8.95 6.51 29.01
C ASP A 2 -9.45 5.10 29.05
N TRP A 3 -10.51 4.86 29.84
CA TRP A 3 -11.07 3.51 29.90
C TRP A 3 -11.52 3.07 28.51
N PHE A 4 -12.00 3.99 27.72
CA PHE A 4 -12.44 3.69 26.36
C PHE A 4 -11.25 3.22 25.53
N LEU A 5 -10.15 3.95 25.60
CA LEU A 5 -8.96 3.59 24.85
C LEU A 5 -8.39 2.26 25.33
N ASP A 6 -8.26 2.11 26.63
CA ASP A 6 -7.70 0.88 27.19
C ASP A 6 -8.57 -0.33 26.91
N GLN A 7 -9.85 -0.18 27.21
CA GLN A 7 -10.76 -1.27 27.04
C GLN A 7 -10.96 -1.62 25.58
N ARG A 8 -11.05 -0.59 24.76
CA ARG A 8 -11.29 -0.79 23.35
C ARG A 8 -10.07 -1.22 22.60
N ASN A 9 -8.89 -0.99 23.15
CA ASN A 9 -7.69 -1.45 22.49
C ASN A 9 -7.68 -2.96 22.32
N GLU A 10 -8.39 -3.65 23.16
CA GLU A 10 -8.49 -5.09 23.03
C GLU A 10 -9.58 -5.47 22.04
N THR A 11 -10.55 -4.59 21.85
CA THR A 11 -11.66 -4.89 20.97
C THR A 11 -11.67 -4.05 19.72
N LEU A 12 -10.85 -3.00 19.67
CA LEU A 12 -10.74 -2.20 18.48
C LEU A 12 -10.21 -3.05 17.35
N SER A 13 -10.79 -2.93 16.19
CA SER A 13 -10.29 -3.63 15.03
C SER A 13 -8.91 -3.10 14.69
N SER A 14 -8.17 -3.91 13.97
CA SER A 14 -6.86 -3.50 13.49
C SER A 14 -6.96 -2.26 12.62
N GLY A 15 -8.08 -2.11 11.89
CA GLY A 15 -8.30 -0.93 11.08
C GLY A 15 -8.36 0.34 11.90
N MET A 16 -9.01 0.27 13.06
CA MET A 16 -9.08 1.43 13.93
C MET A 16 -7.70 1.79 14.46
N ARG A 17 -6.92 0.79 14.80
CA ARG A 17 -5.55 1.02 15.27
C ARG A 17 -4.70 1.67 14.20
N GLN A 18 -4.89 1.25 12.95
CA GLN A 18 -4.17 1.84 11.84
C GLN A 18 -4.55 3.30 11.66
N LYS A 19 -5.85 3.60 11.76
CA LYS A 19 -6.29 4.98 11.62
C LYS A 19 -5.74 5.87 12.73
N VAL A 20 -5.68 5.34 13.95
CA VAL A 20 -5.10 6.07 15.07
C VAL A 20 -3.62 6.32 14.81
N SER A 21 -2.93 5.33 14.28
CA SER A 21 -1.51 5.48 13.95
C SER A 21 -1.29 6.57 12.91
N ILE A 22 -2.14 6.61 11.90
CA ILE A 22 -2.04 7.65 10.88
C ILE A 22 -2.33 9.02 11.48
N ALA A 23 -3.38 9.10 12.28
CA ALA A 23 -3.73 10.37 12.92
C ALA A 23 -2.59 10.88 13.80
N ARG A 24 -1.95 9.98 14.51
CA ARG A 24 -0.83 10.33 15.39
C ARG A 24 0.34 10.89 14.57
N ALA A 25 0.60 10.27 13.42
CA ALA A 25 1.65 10.75 12.55
C ALA A 25 1.33 12.14 12.02
N LEU A 26 0.06 12.40 11.76
CA LEU A 26 -0.36 13.69 11.21
C LEU A 26 -0.29 14.84 12.20
N ILE A 27 -0.18 14.56 13.48
CA ILE A 27 -0.11 15.60 14.49
C ILE A 27 1.07 16.55 14.21
N HIS A 28 2.14 16.04 13.66
CA HIS A 28 3.33 16.84 13.37
C HIS A 28 3.30 17.46 11.99
N ASP A 29 2.20 17.33 11.28
CA ASP A 29 2.00 17.93 9.96
C ASP A 29 3.15 17.61 8.98
N PRO A 30 3.49 16.35 8.81
CA PRO A 30 4.63 15.98 7.95
C PRO A 30 4.26 16.09 6.48
N GLU A 31 5.26 16.37 5.66
CA GLU A 31 5.08 16.36 4.21
C GLU A 31 5.15 14.95 3.67
N ILE A 32 5.88 14.09 4.37
CA ILE A 32 6.09 12.71 3.92
C ILE A 32 5.61 11.75 5.00
N LEU A 33 4.78 10.81 4.59
CA LEU A 33 4.27 9.77 5.48
C LEU A 33 4.81 8.44 5.00
N LEU A 34 5.32 7.65 5.94
CA LEU A 34 5.85 6.33 5.65
C LEU A 34 5.07 5.29 6.43
N PHE A 35 4.56 4.29 5.73
CA PHE A 35 3.82 3.21 6.37
C PHE A 35 4.29 1.87 5.88
N ASP A 36 4.26 0.88 6.76
CA ASP A 36 4.64 -0.47 6.44
C ASP A 36 3.39 -1.34 6.47
N GLU A 37 2.96 -1.79 5.29
CA GLU A 37 1.82 -2.72 5.16
C GLU A 37 0.56 -2.25 5.86
N LEU A 38 -0.03 -1.21 5.31
CA LEU A 38 -1.18 -0.53 5.92
C LEU A 38 -2.37 -1.42 6.25
N THR A 39 -2.62 -2.43 5.44
CA THR A 39 -3.85 -3.21 5.56
C THR A 39 -3.63 -4.66 5.97
N THR A 40 -2.42 -5.02 6.36
CA THR A 40 -2.14 -6.39 6.77
C THR A 40 -3.00 -6.76 7.98
N GLY A 41 -3.69 -7.88 7.84
CA GLY A 41 -4.53 -8.37 8.93
C GLY A 41 -5.90 -7.73 9.01
N LEU A 42 -6.24 -6.85 8.08
CA LEU A 42 -7.53 -6.18 8.08
C LEU A 42 -8.51 -6.87 7.13
N ASP A 43 -9.78 -6.85 7.49
CA ASP A 43 -10.81 -7.33 6.57
C ASP A 43 -11.03 -6.28 5.48
N VAL A 44 -11.90 -6.60 4.54
CA VAL A 44 -12.13 -5.74 3.39
C VAL A 44 -12.63 -4.36 3.80
N ALA A 45 -13.60 -4.32 4.69
CA ALA A 45 -14.19 -3.04 5.09
C ALA A 45 -13.18 -2.17 5.83
N ALA A 46 -12.41 -2.77 6.73
CA ALA A 46 -11.40 -2.04 7.47
C ALA A 46 -10.30 -1.55 6.55
N SER A 47 -9.91 -2.37 5.58
CA SER A 47 -8.90 -1.98 4.61
C SER A 47 -9.36 -0.76 3.81
N GLU A 48 -10.59 -0.81 3.32
CA GLU A 48 -11.12 0.31 2.55
C GLU A 48 -11.15 1.59 3.37
N SER A 49 -11.49 1.46 4.64
CA SER A 49 -11.55 2.61 5.52
C SER A 49 -10.16 3.24 5.69
N VAL A 50 -9.14 2.41 5.88
CA VAL A 50 -7.77 2.90 6.02
C VAL A 50 -7.29 3.54 4.73
N LEU A 51 -7.56 2.89 3.60
CA LEU A 51 -7.12 3.42 2.31
C LEU A 51 -7.79 4.75 1.99
N THR A 52 -9.02 4.94 2.44
CA THR A 52 -9.70 6.21 2.27
C THR A 52 -8.96 7.33 2.99
N VAL A 53 -8.48 7.04 4.20
CA VAL A 53 -7.73 8.03 4.98
C VAL A 53 -6.42 8.35 4.27
N VAL A 54 -5.75 7.35 3.75
CA VAL A 54 -4.49 7.54 3.03
C VAL A 54 -4.71 8.38 1.78
N ALA A 55 -5.79 8.09 1.06
CA ALA A 55 -6.13 8.86 -0.14
C ALA A 55 -6.35 10.33 0.20
N ALA A 56 -6.98 10.59 1.35
CA ALA A 56 -7.21 11.97 1.78
C ALA A 56 -5.88 12.67 2.06
N CYS A 57 -4.94 11.99 2.67
CA CYS A 57 -3.61 12.56 2.92
C CYS A 57 -2.93 12.93 1.61
N LYS A 58 -3.06 12.08 0.61
CA LYS A 58 -2.48 12.34 -0.69
C LYS A 58 -3.10 13.58 -1.32
N ARG A 59 -4.41 13.70 -1.21
CA ARG A 59 -5.11 14.86 -1.78
C ARG A 59 -4.71 16.17 -1.10
N GLU A 60 -4.25 16.08 0.14
CA GLU A 60 -3.77 17.26 0.86
C GLU A 60 -2.37 17.67 0.43
N GLY A 61 -1.80 16.98 -0.52
CA GLY A 61 -0.48 17.33 -1.02
C GLY A 61 0.66 16.63 -0.32
N ARG A 62 0.36 15.68 0.56
CA ARG A 62 1.41 14.94 1.25
C ARG A 62 1.92 13.83 0.36
N THR A 63 3.18 13.51 0.52
CA THR A 63 3.78 12.36 -0.15
C THR A 63 3.59 11.17 0.76
N VAL A 64 3.00 10.12 0.23
CA VAL A 64 2.78 8.90 1.01
C VAL A 64 3.57 7.76 0.38
N LEU A 65 4.40 7.12 1.18
CA LEU A 65 5.14 5.95 0.76
C LEU A 65 4.72 4.80 1.66
N PHE A 66 4.26 3.72 1.08
CA PHE A 66 3.88 2.58 1.90
C PHE A 66 4.25 1.29 1.18
N SER A 67 4.52 0.26 1.97
CA SER A 67 4.77 -1.06 1.43
C SER A 67 3.47 -1.84 1.44
N THR A 68 3.32 -2.70 0.45
CA THR A 68 2.16 -3.57 0.37
C THR A 68 2.47 -4.73 -0.57
N HIS A 69 1.79 -5.83 -0.37
CA HIS A 69 1.82 -6.92 -1.34
C HIS A 69 0.44 -7.10 -1.98
N HIS A 70 -0.45 -6.13 -1.78
CA HIS A 70 -1.80 -6.16 -2.35
C HIS A 70 -1.86 -5.23 -3.55
N MET A 71 -1.95 -5.81 -4.73
CA MET A 71 -1.91 -5.02 -5.96
C MET A 71 -3.15 -4.15 -6.16
N ASP A 72 -4.26 -4.51 -5.54
CA ASP A 72 -5.45 -3.67 -5.60
C ASP A 72 -5.21 -2.33 -4.88
N GLU A 73 -4.41 -2.33 -3.84
CA GLU A 73 -4.04 -1.08 -3.17
C GLU A 73 -3.15 -0.23 -4.05
N VAL A 74 -2.24 -0.88 -4.76
CA VAL A 74 -1.36 -0.20 -5.69
C VAL A 74 -2.19 0.48 -6.77
N ASP A 75 -3.15 -0.25 -7.32
CA ASP A 75 -3.99 0.26 -8.38
C ASP A 75 -4.84 1.44 -7.90
N GLN A 76 -5.28 1.36 -6.67
CA GLN A 76 -6.18 2.37 -6.11
C GLN A 76 -5.47 3.65 -5.70
N LEU A 77 -4.27 3.54 -5.16
CA LEU A 77 -3.60 4.67 -4.51
C LEU A 77 -2.30 5.13 -5.14
N CYS A 78 -1.59 4.25 -5.81
CA CYS A 78 -0.22 4.58 -6.19
C CYS A 78 -0.12 5.22 -7.55
N ASP A 79 0.77 6.20 -7.65
CA ASP A 79 1.13 6.78 -8.93
C ASP A 79 2.32 6.02 -9.50
N SER A 80 3.26 5.63 -8.63
CA SER A 80 4.43 4.90 -9.05
C SER A 80 4.78 3.84 -8.01
N VAL A 81 5.53 2.85 -8.44
CA VAL A 81 5.85 1.71 -7.60
C VAL A 81 7.30 1.30 -7.77
N VAL A 82 7.81 0.67 -6.73
CA VAL A 82 9.09 -0.01 -6.77
C VAL A 82 8.81 -1.44 -6.32
N ILE A 83 9.19 -2.40 -7.14
CA ILE A 83 8.98 -3.80 -6.80
C ILE A 83 10.31 -4.45 -6.47
N ILE A 84 10.40 -4.99 -5.26
CA ILE A 84 11.57 -5.69 -4.79
C ILE A 84 11.16 -7.11 -4.46
N HIS A 85 11.92 -8.07 -4.98
CA HIS A 85 11.63 -9.47 -4.73
C HIS A 85 12.94 -10.21 -4.58
N GLU A 86 13.06 -10.95 -3.48
CA GLU A 86 14.26 -11.71 -3.18
C GLU A 86 15.51 -10.84 -3.26
N GLY A 87 15.40 -9.65 -2.70
CA GLY A 87 16.53 -8.74 -2.63
C GLY A 87 16.88 -8.04 -3.93
N LYS A 88 16.06 -8.19 -4.94
CA LYS A 88 16.35 -7.59 -6.25
C LYS A 88 15.28 -6.60 -6.65
N LEU A 89 15.73 -5.54 -7.30
CA LEU A 89 14.82 -4.56 -7.87
C LEU A 89 14.26 -5.12 -9.16
N CYS A 90 12.97 -5.36 -9.19
CA CYS A 90 12.32 -5.96 -10.35
C CYS A 90 11.64 -4.94 -11.24
N PHE A 91 11.26 -3.81 -10.69
CA PHE A 91 10.59 -2.78 -11.45
C PHE A 91 10.61 -1.47 -10.69
N GLU A 92 10.69 -0.38 -11.43
CA GLU A 92 10.57 0.94 -10.86
C GLU A 92 9.92 1.82 -11.91
N GLY A 93 8.80 2.45 -11.56
CA GLY A 93 8.12 3.31 -12.51
C GLY A 93 6.67 3.49 -12.18
N GLY A 94 5.94 4.09 -13.09
CA GLY A 94 4.52 4.34 -12.91
C GLY A 94 3.69 3.09 -13.05
N VAL A 95 2.51 3.13 -12.47
CA VAL A 95 1.58 2.01 -12.54
C VAL A 95 1.20 1.71 -13.99
N ASP A 96 0.99 2.75 -14.78
CA ASP A 96 0.65 2.56 -16.19
C ASP A 96 1.80 1.92 -16.96
N ALA A 97 3.03 2.30 -16.63
CA ALA A 97 4.20 1.70 -17.27
C ALA A 97 4.31 0.23 -16.91
N MET A 98 3.92 -0.11 -15.69
CA MET A 98 3.92 -1.50 -15.25
C MET A 98 3.00 -2.34 -16.12
N ARG A 99 1.82 -1.82 -16.41
CA ARG A 99 0.88 -2.51 -17.29
C ARG A 99 1.41 -2.61 -18.72
N SER A 100 1.93 -1.50 -19.23
CA SER A 100 2.43 -1.45 -20.60
C SER A 100 3.59 -2.40 -20.80
N GLN A 101 4.51 -2.41 -19.85
CA GLN A 101 5.72 -3.20 -19.97
C GLN A 101 5.43 -4.70 -19.92
N THR A 102 4.45 -5.09 -19.13
CA THR A 102 4.12 -6.49 -18.96
C THR A 102 3.03 -6.96 -19.92
N GLY A 103 2.28 -6.04 -20.48
CA GLY A 103 1.16 -6.41 -21.34
C GLY A 103 -0.04 -6.90 -20.56
N GLU A 104 -0.04 -6.76 -19.24
CA GLU A 104 -1.13 -7.24 -18.41
C GLU A 104 -2.01 -6.10 -17.97
N THR A 105 -3.31 -6.31 -18.06
CA THR A 105 -4.27 -5.31 -17.59
C THR A 105 -4.36 -5.31 -16.08
N PHE A 106 -4.28 -6.50 -15.49
CA PHE A 106 -4.41 -6.65 -14.05
C PHE A 106 -3.05 -6.61 -13.39
N LEU A 107 -2.91 -5.77 -12.36
CA LEU A 107 -1.63 -5.54 -11.73
C LEU A 107 -1.08 -6.77 -11.02
N ASP A 108 -1.94 -7.63 -10.48
CA ASP A 108 -1.45 -8.85 -9.84
C ASP A 108 -0.74 -9.74 -10.84
N LYS A 109 -1.24 -9.80 -12.07
CA LYS A 109 -0.58 -10.57 -13.12
C LYS A 109 0.68 -9.87 -13.61
N ALA A 110 0.63 -8.55 -13.70
CA ALA A 110 1.81 -7.78 -14.06
C ALA A 110 2.92 -8.00 -13.04
N PHE A 111 2.55 -7.99 -11.76
CA PHE A 111 3.50 -8.22 -10.68
C PHE A 111 4.17 -9.59 -10.82
N LEU A 112 3.36 -10.62 -11.07
CA LEU A 112 3.90 -11.96 -11.22
C LEU A 112 4.87 -12.06 -12.40
N ARG A 113 4.59 -11.38 -13.49
CA ARG A 113 5.49 -11.37 -14.61
C ARG A 113 6.81 -10.70 -14.28
N LEU A 114 6.74 -9.64 -13.48
CA LEU A 114 7.94 -8.89 -13.15
C LEU A 114 8.85 -9.61 -12.17
N ILE A 115 8.27 -10.41 -11.26
CA ILE A 115 9.10 -11.14 -10.30
C ILE A 115 9.56 -12.48 -10.84
N LYS A 116 9.00 -12.94 -11.96
CA LYS A 116 9.41 -14.18 -12.61
C LYS A 116 9.70 -13.93 -14.08
N PRO A 117 10.50 -12.93 -14.38
CA PRO A 117 10.68 -12.56 -15.78
C PRO A 117 11.49 -13.56 -16.56
N ASP A 118 12.40 -14.20 -15.89
CA ASP A 118 13.33 -15.04 -16.58
C ASP A 118 12.71 -16.24 -17.20
N LYS A 119 11.61 -16.69 -16.65
CA LYS A 119 10.95 -17.80 -17.24
C LYS A 119 10.60 -17.50 -18.63
N ALA A 120 9.88 -16.41 -18.80
CA ALA A 120 9.50 -15.97 -20.09
C ALA A 120 10.67 -15.37 -20.80
N GLY A 121 11.41 -14.55 -20.09
CA GLY A 121 12.52 -13.87 -20.70
C GLY A 121 13.60 -14.84 -21.11
N ALA A 122 13.89 -15.74 -20.24
CA ALA A 122 14.96 -16.70 -20.50
C ALA A 122 14.56 -17.66 -21.58
N THR A 123 13.34 -17.98 -21.65
CA THR A 123 12.89 -18.89 -22.66
C THR A 123 12.72 -18.23 -23.98
N THR A 124 12.76 -16.96 -23.96
CA THR A 124 12.62 -16.23 -25.20
C THR A 124 13.92 -16.12 -25.90
#